data_b74ddc48f7f6b0fdaa4d8d19d248551a
#
_entry.id   b74ddc48f7f6b0fdaa4d8d19d248551a
#
_cell.length_a   1.000
_cell.length_b   1.000
_cell.length_c   1.000
_cell.angle_alpha   90.00
_cell.angle_beta   90.00
_cell.angle_gamma   90.00
#
_symmetry.space_group_name_H-M   'P 1'
#
loop_
_entity.id
_entity.type
_entity.pdbx_description
1 polymer ?
#
loop_
_entity_poly.entity_id
_entity_poly.type
_entity_poly.pdbx_seq_one_letter_code
_entity_poly.pdbx_strand_id
1 'polypeptide(L)'
;MMRAAVLVEPNQFRFEDRPVPVPQPNEVLIRLARVGVCGTDLHIFKGNYARDNLPMVIGHELSGTIAVLGKDVRGLRVDDKVVVDMNIGCGLCFWCRRNEVLNCPERAQLGITVDGAFAEYIVVPARLVIPAPKQMPFDVLALTEPLACVIRAARKAKIGFGQSVVVLGVGPIGHLHVQLVRAIGAAPIVAYDLNESRVSCACQFGADIGVSDLQELQSVVLEVTAGRGADVVVECVGLPQLYQTAMQLIRKGGHLAAFGLTEAEALLPLNILRTILEENSIKGSVAGMGQDMHDALTLLVHERINPEPLMGTDFPLGEIQSAFDSHERRIDDLKTQIVINNG
;
A
#
# COMPACT_ATOMS: atom_id res chain seq x y z
N MET A 1 -6.74 30.05 -5.60
CA MET A 1 -7.34 28.88 -6.27
C MET A 1 -6.27 27.79 -6.34
N MET A 2 -6.66 26.53 -6.39
CA MET A 2 -5.79 25.37 -6.63
C MET A 2 -6.40 24.49 -7.72
N ARG A 3 -5.57 23.79 -8.47
CA ARG A 3 -6.02 22.76 -9.42
C ARG A 3 -6.24 21.44 -8.70
N ALA A 4 -7.32 20.76 -9.04
CA ALA A 4 -7.65 19.42 -8.55
C ALA A 4 -8.11 18.53 -9.72
N ALA A 5 -7.65 17.28 -9.74
CA ALA A 5 -8.15 16.27 -10.65
C ALA A 5 -9.28 15.50 -9.98
N VAL A 6 -10.50 15.79 -10.38
CA VAL A 6 -11.72 15.17 -9.84
C VAL A 6 -12.10 13.98 -10.71
N LEU A 7 -12.17 12.80 -10.12
CA LEU A 7 -12.80 11.65 -10.78
C LEU A 7 -14.31 11.86 -10.72
N VAL A 8 -14.92 12.25 -11.84
CA VAL A 8 -16.34 12.64 -11.88
C VAL A 8 -17.26 11.44 -12.06
N GLU A 9 -16.81 10.45 -12.79
CA GLU A 9 -17.46 9.16 -13.01
C GLU A 9 -16.38 8.13 -13.37
N PRO A 10 -16.68 6.83 -13.39
CA PRO A 10 -15.69 5.82 -13.76
C PRO A 10 -15.01 6.13 -15.09
N ASN A 11 -13.68 5.99 -15.10
CA ASN A 11 -12.75 6.23 -16.21
C ASN A 11 -12.64 7.70 -16.67
N GLN A 12 -13.16 8.69 -15.91
CA GLN A 12 -13.13 10.08 -16.32
C GLN A 12 -12.69 11.05 -15.25
N PHE A 13 -11.50 11.62 -15.42
CA PHE A 13 -11.05 12.78 -14.65
C PHE A 13 -11.50 14.10 -15.31
N ARG A 14 -11.80 15.08 -14.47
CA ARG A 14 -12.02 16.48 -14.85
C ARG A 14 -11.16 17.37 -13.96
N PHE A 15 -10.48 18.35 -14.57
CA PHE A 15 -9.76 19.37 -13.80
C PHE A 15 -10.72 20.45 -13.32
N GLU A 16 -10.58 20.81 -12.05
CA GLU A 16 -11.36 21.88 -11.44
C GLU A 16 -10.42 22.87 -10.75
N ASP A 17 -10.72 24.17 -10.90
CA ASP A 17 -10.11 25.22 -10.10
C ASP A 17 -10.97 25.39 -8.83
N ARG A 18 -10.47 24.92 -7.69
CA ARG A 18 -11.13 24.98 -6.39
C ARG A 18 -10.47 26.04 -5.50
N PRO A 19 -11.20 26.65 -4.54
CA PRO A 19 -10.56 27.45 -3.51
C PRO A 19 -9.50 26.62 -2.77
N VAL A 20 -8.34 27.23 -2.46
CA VAL A 20 -7.40 26.59 -1.55
C VAL A 20 -8.07 26.42 -0.20
N PRO A 21 -8.16 25.21 0.38
CA PRO A 21 -8.86 25.00 1.64
C PRO A 21 -8.14 25.67 2.81
N VAL A 22 -8.90 26.12 3.80
CA VAL A 22 -8.37 26.78 5.00
C VAL A 22 -8.39 25.76 6.15
N PRO A 23 -7.24 25.47 6.79
CA PRO A 23 -7.18 24.49 7.86
C PRO A 23 -7.92 24.98 9.11
N GLN A 24 -8.65 24.08 9.76
CA GLN A 24 -9.26 24.31 11.07
C GLN A 24 -8.16 24.40 12.16
N PRO A 25 -8.49 24.80 13.40
CA PRO A 25 -7.49 25.03 14.46
C PRO A 25 -6.50 23.87 14.69
N ASN A 26 -6.93 22.64 14.52
CA ASN A 26 -6.14 21.41 14.72
C ASN A 26 -5.74 20.69 13.41
N GLU A 27 -5.83 21.38 12.28
CA GLU A 27 -5.49 20.87 10.96
C GLU A 27 -4.28 21.58 10.37
N VAL A 28 -3.73 21.00 9.33
CA VAL A 28 -2.67 21.60 8.53
C VAL A 28 -3.05 21.60 7.06
N LEU A 29 -2.62 22.63 6.34
CA LEU A 29 -2.64 22.68 4.88
C LEU A 29 -1.28 22.19 4.38
N ILE A 30 -1.30 21.17 3.53
CA ILE A 30 -0.12 20.61 2.88
C ILE A 30 -0.13 21.01 1.40
N ARG A 31 0.98 21.57 0.93
CA ARG A 31 1.28 21.69 -0.50
C ARG A 31 1.84 20.34 -0.95
N LEU A 32 1.13 19.67 -1.84
CA LEU A 32 1.49 18.34 -2.32
C LEU A 32 2.66 18.40 -3.31
N ALA A 33 3.56 17.43 -3.23
CA ALA A 33 4.68 17.28 -4.15
C ALA A 33 4.54 16.05 -5.03
N ARG A 34 4.35 14.87 -4.42
CA ARG A 34 4.21 13.58 -5.11
C ARG A 34 3.05 12.77 -4.53
N VAL A 35 2.36 12.06 -5.40
CA VAL A 35 1.28 11.13 -5.02
C VAL A 35 1.42 9.84 -5.82
N GLY A 36 1.59 8.72 -5.13
CA GLY A 36 1.64 7.40 -5.76
C GLY A 36 0.26 6.97 -6.26
N VAL A 37 0.22 6.24 -7.37
CA VAL A 37 -0.99 5.58 -7.87
C VAL A 37 -1.07 4.18 -7.25
N CYS A 38 -2.14 3.92 -6.52
CA CYS A 38 -2.42 2.65 -5.85
C CYS A 38 -3.36 1.77 -6.67
N GLY A 39 -3.30 0.45 -6.47
CA GLY A 39 -4.30 -0.48 -7.01
C GLY A 39 -5.73 -0.12 -6.59
N THR A 40 -5.91 0.42 -5.38
CA THR A 40 -7.20 0.95 -4.90
C THR A 40 -7.69 2.10 -5.77
N ASP A 41 -6.82 3.03 -6.17
CA ASP A 41 -7.19 4.14 -7.06
C ASP A 41 -7.66 3.62 -8.43
N LEU A 42 -7.02 2.56 -8.94
CA LEU A 42 -7.43 1.92 -10.19
C LEU A 42 -8.79 1.22 -10.07
N HIS A 43 -9.08 0.58 -8.94
CA HIS A 43 -10.41 0.00 -8.67
C HIS A 43 -11.49 1.08 -8.59
N ILE A 44 -11.20 2.24 -7.95
CA ILE A 44 -12.12 3.37 -7.89
C ILE A 44 -12.31 3.98 -9.28
N PHE A 45 -11.22 4.18 -10.02
CA PHE A 45 -11.23 4.70 -11.38
C PHE A 45 -12.13 3.87 -12.31
N LYS A 46 -12.05 2.53 -12.23
CA LYS A 46 -12.89 1.61 -13.00
C LYS A 46 -14.35 1.48 -12.46
N GLY A 47 -14.65 2.06 -11.31
CA GLY A 47 -15.96 1.97 -10.66
C GLY A 47 -16.23 0.64 -9.96
N ASN A 48 -15.20 -0.18 -9.71
CA ASN A 48 -15.31 -1.48 -9.04
C ASN A 48 -15.28 -1.35 -7.50
N TYR A 49 -14.89 -0.18 -6.97
CA TYR A 49 -14.79 0.09 -5.54
C TYR A 49 -15.17 1.54 -5.24
N ALA A 50 -15.84 1.79 -4.13
CA ALA A 50 -16.22 3.12 -3.62
C ALA A 50 -16.90 4.07 -4.64
N ARG A 51 -17.56 3.52 -5.67
CA ARG A 51 -18.20 4.27 -6.76
C ARG A 51 -19.20 5.31 -6.26
N ASP A 52 -19.92 5.00 -5.19
CA ASP A 52 -20.97 5.88 -4.64
C ASP A 52 -20.39 7.16 -4.01
N ASN A 53 -19.07 7.24 -3.82
CA ASN A 53 -18.38 8.43 -3.32
C ASN A 53 -18.04 9.44 -4.43
N LEU A 54 -18.20 9.08 -5.70
CA LEU A 54 -17.94 10.00 -6.82
C LEU A 54 -19.05 11.06 -6.95
N PRO A 55 -18.72 12.30 -7.36
CA PRO A 55 -17.40 12.80 -7.79
C PRO A 55 -16.48 13.12 -6.61
N MET A 56 -15.19 12.80 -6.72
CA MET A 56 -14.20 12.97 -5.65
C MET A 56 -12.78 13.14 -6.20
N VAL A 57 -11.91 13.83 -5.48
CA VAL A 57 -10.45 13.76 -5.69
C VAL A 57 -9.95 12.48 -5.03
N ILE A 58 -9.34 11.57 -5.80
CA ILE A 58 -8.75 10.34 -5.26
C ILE A 58 -7.24 10.51 -4.99
N GLY A 59 -6.54 9.44 -4.61
CA GLY A 59 -5.10 9.43 -4.28
C GLY A 59 -4.83 9.59 -2.78
N HIS A 60 -3.96 8.73 -2.23
CA HIS A 60 -3.72 8.63 -0.78
C HIS A 60 -2.27 8.32 -0.40
N GLU A 61 -1.39 7.99 -1.34
CA GLU A 61 0.04 7.75 -1.12
C GLU A 61 0.82 9.06 -1.33
N LEU A 62 0.74 9.98 -0.39
CA LEU A 62 1.14 11.37 -0.60
C LEU A 62 2.40 11.78 0.16
N SER A 63 3.13 12.70 -0.43
CA SER A 63 4.19 13.47 0.21
C SER A 63 4.08 14.96 -0.15
N GLY A 64 4.51 15.83 0.74
CA GLY A 64 4.41 17.25 0.51
C GLY A 64 5.10 18.07 1.58
N THR A 65 4.78 19.38 1.61
CA THR A 65 5.35 20.36 2.54
C THR A 65 4.23 21.10 3.25
N ILE A 66 4.34 21.31 4.55
CA ILE A 66 3.36 22.11 5.31
C ILE A 66 3.37 23.54 4.82
N ALA A 67 2.24 24.03 4.33
CA ALA A 67 2.04 25.40 3.87
C ALA A 67 1.44 26.31 4.95
N VAL A 68 0.46 25.80 5.72
CA VAL A 68 -0.21 26.56 6.78
C VAL A 68 -0.51 25.64 7.97
N LEU A 69 -0.36 26.17 9.16
CA LEU A 69 -0.72 25.49 10.42
C LEU A 69 -1.99 26.09 11.01
N GLY A 70 -2.91 25.27 11.45
CA GLY A 70 -3.99 25.69 12.33
C GLY A 70 -3.46 26.21 13.68
N LYS A 71 -4.17 27.13 14.31
CA LYS A 71 -3.70 27.86 15.51
C LYS A 71 -3.36 26.97 16.72
N ASP A 72 -3.96 25.78 16.81
CA ASP A 72 -3.79 24.85 17.93
C ASP A 72 -2.79 23.73 17.62
N VAL A 73 -2.21 23.69 16.40
CA VAL A 73 -1.20 22.71 16.01
C VAL A 73 0.10 22.94 16.79
N ARG A 74 0.68 21.84 17.27
CA ARG A 74 1.97 21.83 17.99
C ARG A 74 2.89 20.76 17.41
N GLY A 75 4.19 20.96 17.50
CA GLY A 75 5.21 19.99 17.09
C GLY A 75 5.50 19.92 15.58
N LEU A 76 4.78 20.69 14.76
CA LEU A 76 4.98 20.81 13.32
C LEU A 76 5.35 22.26 12.96
N ARG A 77 6.03 22.46 11.83
CA ARG A 77 6.46 23.78 11.33
C ARG A 77 6.07 23.93 9.86
N VAL A 78 5.83 25.16 9.46
CA VAL A 78 5.77 25.51 8.02
C VAL A 78 7.09 25.10 7.36
N ASP A 79 7.01 24.61 6.13
CA ASP A 79 8.11 24.06 5.33
C ASP A 79 8.69 22.72 5.84
N ASP A 80 8.09 22.07 6.84
CA ASP A 80 8.41 20.67 7.12
C ASP A 80 7.94 19.77 5.96
N LYS A 81 8.83 18.90 5.47
CA LYS A 81 8.45 17.79 4.60
C LYS A 81 7.66 16.76 5.40
N VAL A 82 6.60 16.25 4.82
CA VAL A 82 5.67 15.38 5.54
C VAL A 82 5.12 14.25 4.66
N VAL A 83 4.74 13.18 5.34
CA VAL A 83 3.83 12.13 4.86
C VAL A 83 2.60 12.09 5.76
N VAL A 84 1.52 11.45 5.33
CA VAL A 84 0.24 11.48 6.04
C VAL A 84 -0.34 10.08 6.17
N ASP A 85 -0.80 9.72 7.37
CA ASP A 85 -1.68 8.56 7.56
C ASP A 85 -3.06 8.90 6.98
N MET A 86 -3.46 8.15 5.97
CA MET A 86 -4.72 8.40 5.26
C MET A 86 -5.98 8.07 6.07
N ASN A 87 -5.85 7.42 7.24
CA ASN A 87 -6.97 6.87 8.00
C ASN A 87 -7.43 7.82 9.11
N ILE A 88 -8.61 8.39 8.95
CA ILE A 88 -9.20 9.33 9.89
C ILE A 88 -10.23 8.60 10.74
N GLY A 89 -9.96 8.43 12.03
CA GLY A 89 -10.94 7.91 12.99
C GLY A 89 -11.48 9.01 13.91
N CYS A 90 -12.60 8.78 14.58
CA CYS A 90 -13.18 9.75 15.53
C CYS A 90 -12.33 9.97 16.80
N GLY A 91 -11.38 9.06 17.11
CA GLY A 91 -10.52 9.13 18.29
C GLY A 91 -11.17 8.70 19.61
N LEU A 92 -12.48 8.56 19.68
CA LEU A 92 -13.24 8.40 20.93
C LEU A 92 -13.90 7.03 21.09
N CYS A 93 -14.24 6.34 19.99
CA CYS A 93 -14.96 5.06 20.04
C CYS A 93 -14.07 3.92 20.56
N PHE A 94 -14.70 2.78 20.85
CA PHE A 94 -14.03 1.56 21.30
C PHE A 94 -12.84 1.19 20.40
N TRP A 95 -13.00 1.24 19.08
CA TRP A 95 -12.01 0.89 18.09
C TRP A 95 -10.81 1.86 18.06
N CYS A 96 -11.08 3.16 18.05
CA CYS A 96 -10.03 4.17 18.04
C CYS A 96 -9.15 4.11 19.29
N ARG A 97 -9.77 3.91 20.48
CA ARG A 97 -9.04 3.78 21.75
C ARG A 97 -8.17 2.53 21.82
N ARG A 98 -8.40 1.55 20.97
CA ARG A 98 -7.60 0.32 20.83
C ARG A 98 -6.62 0.35 19.66
N ASN A 99 -6.46 1.50 19.01
CA ASN A 99 -5.67 1.65 17.78
C ASN A 99 -6.14 0.74 16.63
N GLU A 100 -7.45 0.54 16.56
CA GLU A 100 -8.14 -0.23 15.52
C GLU A 100 -8.99 0.70 14.64
N VAL A 101 -8.39 1.81 14.20
CA VAL A 101 -9.07 2.94 13.52
C VAL A 101 -9.87 2.49 12.30
N LEU A 102 -9.42 1.46 11.58
CA LEU A 102 -10.14 0.92 10.42
C LEU A 102 -11.54 0.36 10.73
N ASN A 103 -11.79 0.03 11.98
CA ASN A 103 -13.09 -0.46 12.44
C ASN A 103 -13.96 0.66 13.03
N CYS A 104 -13.50 1.91 13.00
CA CYS A 104 -14.28 3.06 13.50
C CYS A 104 -15.54 3.26 12.66
N PRO A 105 -16.75 3.39 13.27
CA PRO A 105 -17.99 3.65 12.52
C PRO A 105 -17.95 4.98 11.76
N GLU A 106 -17.21 5.97 12.28
CA GLU A 106 -17.02 7.30 11.68
C GLU A 106 -15.69 7.38 10.90
N ARG A 107 -15.21 6.24 10.39
CA ARG A 107 -13.97 6.22 9.63
C ARG A 107 -14.11 7.00 8.34
N ALA A 108 -13.17 7.91 8.09
CA ALA A 108 -12.93 8.48 6.78
C ALA A 108 -11.52 8.11 6.27
N GLN A 109 -11.36 8.02 4.96
CA GLN A 109 -10.10 7.70 4.32
C GLN A 109 -9.86 8.67 3.16
N LEU A 110 -8.72 9.37 3.20
CA LEU A 110 -8.31 10.30 2.16
C LEU A 110 -8.24 9.58 0.81
N GLY A 111 -8.85 10.15 -0.21
CA GLY A 111 -8.86 9.61 -1.57
C GLY A 111 -9.75 8.37 -1.77
N ILE A 112 -10.52 7.95 -0.75
CA ILE A 112 -11.43 6.80 -0.85
C ILE A 112 -12.86 7.18 -0.42
N THR A 113 -13.01 7.84 0.74
CA THR A 113 -14.32 8.25 1.26
C THR A 113 -14.46 9.76 1.42
N VAL A 114 -13.35 10.47 1.35
CA VAL A 114 -13.25 11.94 1.33
C VAL A 114 -12.17 12.34 0.34
N ASP A 115 -12.17 13.60 -0.10
CA ASP A 115 -11.19 14.12 -1.05
C ASP A 115 -9.75 13.77 -0.64
N GLY A 116 -8.97 13.33 -1.63
CA GLY A 116 -7.57 12.89 -1.51
C GLY A 116 -6.57 13.86 -2.12
N ALA A 117 -5.50 13.29 -2.67
CA ALA A 117 -4.26 14.02 -2.92
C ALA A 117 -3.97 14.33 -4.40
N PHE A 118 -4.81 13.94 -5.38
CA PHE A 118 -4.58 14.40 -6.75
C PHE A 118 -5.03 15.86 -6.96
N ALA A 119 -4.43 16.76 -6.16
CA ALA A 119 -4.66 18.20 -6.15
C ALA A 119 -3.39 18.92 -5.71
N GLU A 120 -3.33 20.25 -5.84
CA GLU A 120 -2.14 21.01 -5.41
C GLU A 120 -2.01 21.12 -3.88
N TYR A 121 -3.13 21.12 -3.17
CA TYR A 121 -3.18 21.22 -1.70
C TYR A 121 -4.21 20.27 -1.10
N ILE A 122 -3.95 19.86 0.14
CA ILE A 122 -4.88 19.09 0.96
C ILE A 122 -4.87 19.61 2.41
N VAL A 123 -6.02 19.62 3.07
CA VAL A 123 -6.14 19.85 4.51
C VAL A 123 -6.33 18.51 5.22
N VAL A 124 -5.54 18.29 6.28
CA VAL A 124 -5.61 17.05 7.06
C VAL A 124 -5.49 17.35 8.57
N PRO A 125 -6.07 16.51 9.45
CA PRO A 125 -5.83 16.61 10.88
C PRO A 125 -4.34 16.50 11.21
N ALA A 126 -3.80 17.45 11.99
CA ALA A 126 -2.38 17.52 12.31
C ALA A 126 -1.82 16.23 12.96
N ARG A 127 -2.67 15.48 13.69
CA ARG A 127 -2.31 14.20 14.34
C ARG A 127 -1.97 13.07 13.35
N LEU A 128 -2.33 13.21 12.08
CA LEU A 128 -2.05 12.23 11.02
C LEU A 128 -0.79 12.57 10.23
N VAL A 129 -0.21 13.74 10.47
CA VAL A 129 0.95 14.25 9.75
C VAL A 129 2.24 13.81 10.44
N ILE A 130 3.12 13.21 9.67
CA ILE A 130 4.40 12.69 10.14
C ILE A 130 5.51 13.48 9.45
N PRO A 131 6.30 14.27 10.22
CA PRO A 131 7.42 15.00 9.65
C PRO A 131 8.52 14.04 9.18
N ALA A 132 9.09 14.35 8.03
CA ALA A 132 10.17 13.58 7.41
C ALA A 132 11.47 14.42 7.35
N PRO A 133 12.66 13.76 7.28
CA PRO A 133 13.92 14.46 7.11
C PRO A 133 13.94 15.30 5.82
N LYS A 134 14.47 16.54 5.90
CA LYS A 134 14.47 17.50 4.78
C LYS A 134 15.17 16.99 3.52
N GLN A 135 16.19 16.14 3.69
CA GLN A 135 16.97 15.58 2.58
C GLN A 135 16.25 14.47 1.81
N MET A 136 15.20 13.88 2.38
CA MET A 136 14.47 12.78 1.71
C MET A 136 13.76 13.29 0.45
N PRO A 137 13.90 12.57 -0.68
CA PRO A 137 13.15 12.87 -1.90
C PRO A 137 11.65 12.63 -1.72
N PHE A 138 10.81 13.44 -2.35
CA PHE A 138 9.35 13.33 -2.21
C PHE A 138 8.79 12.04 -2.85
N ASP A 139 9.39 11.57 -3.92
CA ASP A 139 9.04 10.30 -4.59
C ASP A 139 9.26 9.10 -3.65
N VAL A 140 10.38 9.08 -2.91
CA VAL A 140 10.65 8.07 -1.87
C VAL A 140 9.68 8.21 -0.70
N LEU A 141 9.40 9.45 -0.26
CA LEU A 141 8.44 9.70 0.83
C LEU A 141 7.02 9.22 0.50
N ALA A 142 6.59 9.30 -0.76
CA ALA A 142 5.30 8.79 -1.20
C ALA A 142 5.16 7.26 -1.06
N LEU A 143 6.26 6.52 -0.93
CA LEU A 143 6.25 5.07 -0.65
C LEU A 143 5.97 4.73 0.82
N THR A 144 5.90 5.72 1.71
CA THR A 144 5.69 5.46 3.15
C THR A 144 4.35 4.78 3.40
N GLU A 145 3.28 5.21 2.76
CA GLU A 145 1.94 4.63 2.94
C GLU A 145 1.88 3.16 2.46
N PRO A 146 2.24 2.81 1.21
CA PRO A 146 2.21 1.42 0.78
C PRO A 146 3.16 0.51 1.56
N LEU A 147 4.33 1.00 2.00
CA LEU A 147 5.21 0.24 2.89
C LEU A 147 4.58 0.02 4.27
N ALA A 148 3.86 0.99 4.82
CA ALA A 148 3.14 0.83 6.08
C ALA A 148 2.06 -0.26 5.99
N CYS A 149 1.36 -0.36 4.85
CA CYS A 149 0.42 -1.46 4.58
C CYS A 149 1.10 -2.83 4.65
N VAL A 150 2.27 -2.95 4.03
CA VAL A 150 3.09 -4.17 4.02
C VAL A 150 3.59 -4.53 5.43
N ILE A 151 4.07 -3.54 6.20
CA ILE A 151 4.49 -3.73 7.61
C ILE A 151 3.33 -4.25 8.46
N ARG A 152 2.14 -3.66 8.31
CA ARG A 152 0.96 -4.12 9.03
C ARG A 152 0.59 -5.57 8.71
N ALA A 153 0.65 -5.96 7.43
CA ALA A 153 0.41 -7.34 7.01
C ALA A 153 1.42 -8.30 7.62
N ALA A 154 2.71 -7.98 7.58
CA ALA A 154 3.77 -8.78 8.15
C ALA A 154 3.60 -8.96 9.67
N ARG A 155 3.21 -7.89 10.41
CA ARG A 155 2.90 -7.96 11.84
C ARG A 155 1.71 -8.87 12.15
N LYS A 156 0.61 -8.73 11.36
CA LYS A 156 -0.57 -9.57 11.54
C LYS A 156 -0.29 -11.03 11.24
N ALA A 157 0.50 -11.32 10.22
CA ALA A 157 0.96 -12.66 9.87
C ALA A 157 2.04 -13.18 10.80
N LYS A 158 2.60 -12.31 11.68
CA LYS A 158 3.69 -12.63 12.63
C LYS A 158 4.93 -13.18 11.93
N ILE A 159 5.29 -12.58 10.79
CA ILE A 159 6.51 -12.95 10.07
C ILE A 159 7.72 -12.64 10.93
N GLY A 160 8.62 -13.63 11.09
CA GLY A 160 9.80 -13.54 11.95
C GLY A 160 11.03 -14.21 11.34
N PHE A 161 12.10 -14.23 12.11
CA PHE A 161 13.40 -14.77 11.71
C PHE A 161 13.33 -16.24 11.30
N GLY A 162 14.00 -16.59 10.20
CA GLY A 162 14.17 -17.96 9.73
C GLY A 162 12.90 -18.62 9.19
N GLN A 163 11.79 -17.88 9.11
CA GLN A 163 10.58 -18.38 8.49
C GLN A 163 10.69 -18.36 6.97
N SER A 164 10.22 -19.44 6.34
CA SER A 164 10.05 -19.50 4.89
C SER A 164 8.82 -18.69 4.46
N VAL A 165 9.01 -17.79 3.50
CA VAL A 165 7.95 -16.90 3.00
C VAL A 165 7.81 -17.04 1.49
N VAL A 166 6.57 -17.23 1.03
CA VAL A 166 6.22 -17.16 -0.40
C VAL A 166 5.43 -15.88 -0.64
N VAL A 167 5.83 -15.10 -1.64
CA VAL A 167 5.10 -13.90 -2.08
C VAL A 167 4.48 -14.16 -3.45
N LEU A 168 3.15 -14.22 -3.51
CA LEU A 168 2.38 -14.40 -4.74
C LEU A 168 1.99 -13.05 -5.32
N GLY A 169 2.54 -12.75 -6.50
CA GLY A 169 2.46 -11.46 -7.15
C GLY A 169 3.55 -10.50 -6.66
N VAL A 170 4.59 -10.31 -7.48
CA VAL A 170 5.68 -9.37 -7.18
C VAL A 170 5.58 -8.09 -8.04
N GLY A 171 4.37 -7.52 -8.11
CA GLY A 171 4.14 -6.13 -8.47
C GLY A 171 4.68 -5.18 -7.37
N PRO A 172 4.29 -3.89 -7.34
CA PRO A 172 4.85 -2.90 -6.40
C PRO A 172 4.76 -3.35 -4.94
N ILE A 173 3.61 -3.84 -4.53
CA ILE A 173 3.35 -4.30 -3.16
C ILE A 173 4.14 -5.58 -2.85
N GLY A 174 4.17 -6.54 -3.78
CA GLY A 174 4.95 -7.76 -3.58
C GLY A 174 6.44 -7.49 -3.46
N HIS A 175 6.98 -6.54 -4.22
CA HIS A 175 8.37 -6.09 -4.06
C HIS A 175 8.65 -5.50 -2.67
N LEU A 176 7.73 -4.69 -2.13
CA LEU A 176 7.85 -4.19 -0.75
C LEU A 176 7.79 -5.33 0.26
N HIS A 177 6.93 -6.36 0.04
CA HIS A 177 6.91 -7.56 0.88
C HIS A 177 8.22 -8.32 0.83
N VAL A 178 8.77 -8.59 -0.36
CA VAL A 178 10.06 -9.30 -0.53
C VAL A 178 11.17 -8.60 0.25
N GLN A 179 11.31 -7.29 0.05
CA GLN A 179 12.34 -6.51 0.75
C GLN A 179 12.12 -6.47 2.26
N LEU A 180 10.88 -6.28 2.71
CA LEU A 180 10.56 -6.23 4.14
C LEU A 180 10.84 -7.57 4.81
N VAL A 181 10.38 -8.69 4.25
CA VAL A 181 10.60 -10.01 4.87
C VAL A 181 12.07 -10.39 4.85
N ARG A 182 12.84 -9.95 3.85
CA ARG A 182 14.31 -10.06 3.86
C ARG A 182 14.93 -9.25 5.00
N ALA A 183 14.50 -8.01 5.19
CA ALA A 183 14.98 -7.17 6.30
C ALA A 183 14.60 -7.72 7.69
N ILE A 184 13.48 -8.43 7.82
CA ILE A 184 13.08 -9.15 9.04
C ILE A 184 13.98 -10.37 9.27
N GLY A 185 14.61 -10.94 8.25
CA GLY A 185 15.45 -12.15 8.36
C GLY A 185 14.68 -13.44 8.07
N ALA A 186 13.62 -13.39 7.28
CA ALA A 186 12.96 -14.57 6.73
C ALA A 186 13.88 -15.30 5.76
N ALA A 187 13.82 -16.62 5.69
CA ALA A 187 14.55 -17.48 4.74
C ALA A 187 13.99 -18.91 4.73
N PRO A 188 13.82 -19.55 3.55
CA PRO A 188 13.94 -18.95 2.21
C PRO A 188 12.77 -18.04 1.85
N ILE A 189 13.00 -17.12 0.90
CA ILE A 189 11.98 -16.23 0.32
C ILE A 189 11.77 -16.65 -1.13
N VAL A 190 10.57 -17.09 -1.47
CA VAL A 190 10.16 -17.47 -2.83
C VAL A 190 9.25 -16.38 -3.40
N ALA A 191 9.61 -15.85 -4.57
CA ALA A 191 8.83 -14.85 -5.29
C ALA A 191 8.15 -15.48 -6.51
N TYR A 192 6.86 -15.25 -6.67
CA TYR A 192 6.10 -15.72 -7.83
C TYR A 192 5.39 -14.56 -8.54
N ASP A 193 5.52 -14.50 -9.87
CA ASP A 193 4.72 -13.65 -10.76
C ASP A 193 4.74 -14.28 -12.17
N LEU A 194 3.68 -14.05 -12.95
CA LEU A 194 3.66 -14.46 -14.37
C LEU A 194 4.66 -13.67 -15.23
N ASN A 195 5.08 -12.50 -14.77
CA ASN A 195 6.04 -11.64 -15.45
C ASN A 195 7.46 -11.96 -14.97
N GLU A 196 8.26 -12.60 -15.84
CA GLU A 196 9.66 -12.99 -15.55
C GLU A 196 10.55 -11.78 -15.19
N SER A 197 10.31 -10.61 -15.78
CA SER A 197 11.06 -9.39 -15.47
C SER A 197 10.84 -8.96 -14.01
N ARG A 198 9.60 -9.03 -13.53
CA ARG A 198 9.26 -8.76 -12.12
C ARG A 198 9.85 -9.78 -11.17
N VAL A 199 9.84 -11.07 -11.56
CA VAL A 199 10.47 -12.14 -10.77
C VAL A 199 11.98 -11.93 -10.68
N SER A 200 12.63 -11.64 -11.80
CA SER A 200 14.07 -11.34 -11.83
C SER A 200 14.43 -10.14 -10.94
N CYS A 201 13.64 -9.07 -11.03
CA CYS A 201 13.80 -7.91 -10.17
C CYS A 201 13.59 -8.26 -8.68
N ALA A 202 12.58 -9.08 -8.34
CA ALA A 202 12.38 -9.52 -6.96
C ALA A 202 13.56 -10.31 -6.41
N CYS A 203 14.20 -11.15 -7.21
CA CYS A 203 15.42 -11.87 -6.84
C CYS A 203 16.60 -10.90 -6.61
N GLN A 204 16.75 -9.90 -7.46
CA GLN A 204 17.80 -8.89 -7.30
C GLN A 204 17.65 -8.11 -5.99
N PHE A 205 16.43 -7.89 -5.53
CA PHE A 205 16.11 -7.06 -4.35
C PHE A 205 15.66 -7.85 -3.12
N GLY A 206 15.88 -9.17 -3.07
CA GLY A 206 15.76 -9.88 -1.79
C GLY A 206 15.09 -11.24 -1.79
N ALA A 207 14.46 -11.69 -2.88
CA ALA A 207 13.98 -13.07 -2.96
C ALA A 207 15.17 -14.02 -3.20
N ASP A 208 15.13 -15.18 -2.55
CA ASP A 208 16.15 -16.21 -2.72
C ASP A 208 15.88 -17.05 -3.99
N ILE A 209 14.60 -17.20 -4.36
CA ILE A 209 14.15 -17.99 -5.51
C ILE A 209 12.99 -17.28 -6.21
N GLY A 210 13.08 -17.21 -7.54
CA GLY A 210 12.02 -16.69 -8.40
C GLY A 210 11.36 -17.82 -9.20
N VAL A 211 10.04 -17.77 -9.34
CA VAL A 211 9.24 -18.73 -10.10
C VAL A 211 8.25 -17.97 -10.97
N SER A 212 8.19 -18.28 -12.26
CA SER A 212 7.20 -17.68 -13.19
C SER A 212 6.16 -18.68 -13.71
N ASP A 213 6.35 -19.97 -13.47
CA ASP A 213 5.36 -21.01 -13.77
C ASP A 213 4.62 -21.45 -12.49
N LEU A 214 3.31 -21.26 -12.47
CA LEU A 214 2.46 -21.69 -11.35
C LEU A 214 2.50 -23.19 -11.09
N GLN A 215 2.76 -24.00 -12.15
CA GLN A 215 2.81 -25.44 -12.03
C GLN A 215 4.07 -25.92 -11.30
N GLU A 216 5.17 -25.16 -11.40
CA GLU A 216 6.43 -25.47 -10.72
C GLU A 216 6.45 -24.97 -9.27
N LEU A 217 5.62 -23.97 -8.95
CA LEU A 217 5.69 -23.26 -7.67
C LEU A 217 5.61 -24.20 -6.46
N GLN A 218 4.68 -25.17 -6.48
CA GLN A 218 4.50 -26.09 -5.37
C GLN A 218 5.71 -26.99 -5.18
N SER A 219 6.30 -27.51 -6.26
CA SER A 219 7.50 -28.37 -6.19
C SER A 219 8.69 -27.59 -5.64
N VAL A 220 8.89 -26.35 -6.10
CA VAL A 220 9.96 -25.45 -5.62
C VAL A 220 9.80 -25.17 -4.12
N VAL A 221 8.59 -24.81 -3.68
CA VAL A 221 8.33 -24.53 -2.24
C VAL A 221 8.58 -25.78 -1.39
N LEU A 222 8.16 -26.96 -1.82
CA LEU A 222 8.40 -28.22 -1.09
C LEU A 222 9.90 -28.55 -1.05
N GLU A 223 10.63 -28.38 -2.14
CA GLU A 223 12.06 -28.62 -2.19
C GLU A 223 12.81 -27.75 -1.17
N VAL A 224 12.62 -26.42 -1.21
CA VAL A 224 13.35 -25.47 -0.33
C VAL A 224 12.92 -25.52 1.13
N THR A 225 11.78 -26.14 1.41
CA THR A 225 11.26 -26.33 2.78
C THR A 225 11.37 -27.77 3.29
N ALA A 226 12.15 -28.61 2.61
CA ALA A 226 12.30 -30.04 2.94
C ALA A 226 10.96 -30.78 3.08
N GLY A 227 10.04 -30.57 2.13
CA GLY A 227 8.74 -31.21 2.05
C GLY A 227 7.65 -30.62 2.96
N ARG A 228 7.96 -29.59 3.76
CA ARG A 228 7.02 -29.07 4.78
C ARG A 228 5.97 -28.11 4.24
N GLY A 229 6.30 -27.30 3.23
CA GLY A 229 5.57 -26.11 2.81
C GLY A 229 6.05 -24.84 3.53
N ALA A 230 5.50 -23.68 3.17
CA ALA A 230 5.93 -22.39 3.67
C ALA A 230 5.33 -22.03 5.03
N ASP A 231 6.08 -21.34 5.87
CA ASP A 231 5.59 -20.78 7.14
C ASP A 231 4.51 -19.73 6.88
N VAL A 232 4.75 -18.85 5.93
CA VAL A 232 3.81 -17.80 5.52
C VAL A 232 3.75 -17.71 4.00
N VAL A 233 2.55 -17.60 3.48
CA VAL A 233 2.31 -17.21 2.07
C VAL A 233 1.58 -15.88 2.08
N VAL A 234 2.13 -14.90 1.37
CA VAL A 234 1.53 -13.57 1.18
C VAL A 234 0.90 -13.52 -0.21
N GLU A 235 -0.39 -13.28 -0.29
CA GLU A 235 -1.09 -13.11 -1.55
C GLU A 235 -1.32 -11.62 -1.81
N CYS A 236 -0.72 -11.09 -2.92
CA CYS A 236 -0.67 -9.66 -3.24
C CYS A 236 -1.42 -9.28 -4.53
N VAL A 237 -2.06 -10.23 -5.20
CA VAL A 237 -2.72 -10.01 -6.51
C VAL A 237 -4.22 -9.78 -6.35
N GLY A 238 -4.87 -10.54 -5.47
CA GLY A 238 -6.32 -10.51 -5.25
C GLY A 238 -7.10 -11.49 -6.14
N LEU A 239 -6.46 -12.56 -6.62
CA LEU A 239 -7.12 -13.56 -7.43
C LEU A 239 -7.55 -14.77 -6.58
N PRO A 240 -8.84 -15.21 -6.63
CA PRO A 240 -9.32 -16.36 -5.86
C PRO A 240 -8.49 -17.63 -6.06
N GLN A 241 -8.00 -17.88 -7.29
CA GLN A 241 -7.15 -19.02 -7.61
C GLN A 241 -5.81 -18.97 -6.88
N LEU A 242 -5.20 -17.77 -6.75
CA LEU A 242 -3.95 -17.62 -6.02
C LEU A 242 -4.15 -17.75 -4.51
N TYR A 243 -5.30 -17.35 -3.97
CA TYR A 243 -5.67 -17.64 -2.58
C TYR A 243 -5.81 -19.15 -2.33
N GLN A 244 -6.39 -19.90 -3.27
CA GLN A 244 -6.46 -21.36 -3.20
C GLN A 244 -5.06 -21.99 -3.25
N THR A 245 -4.22 -21.55 -4.17
CA THR A 245 -2.81 -21.95 -4.27
C THR A 245 -2.07 -21.66 -2.96
N ALA A 246 -2.23 -20.45 -2.40
CA ALA A 246 -1.61 -20.07 -1.14
C ALA A 246 -1.94 -21.05 -0.01
N MET A 247 -3.22 -21.47 0.12
CA MET A 247 -3.63 -22.47 1.12
C MET A 247 -3.03 -23.86 0.89
N GLN A 248 -2.61 -24.19 -0.32
CA GLN A 248 -1.93 -25.45 -0.61
C GLN A 248 -0.43 -25.40 -0.29
N LEU A 249 0.18 -24.20 -0.38
CA LEU A 249 1.60 -23.99 -0.16
C LEU A 249 1.99 -23.85 1.31
N ILE A 250 1.07 -23.44 2.21
CA ILE A 250 1.36 -23.31 3.62
C ILE A 250 1.59 -24.68 4.29
N ARG A 251 2.59 -24.73 5.20
CA ARG A 251 2.82 -25.90 6.03
C ARG A 251 1.74 -26.08 7.10
N LYS A 252 1.76 -27.20 7.81
CA LYS A 252 1.00 -27.34 9.07
C LYS A 252 1.43 -26.28 10.07
N GLY A 253 0.48 -25.58 10.68
CA GLY A 253 0.70 -24.41 11.55
C GLY A 253 1.09 -23.15 10.79
N GLY A 254 1.02 -23.16 9.45
CA GLY A 254 1.37 -22.01 8.62
C GLY A 254 0.24 -20.99 8.48
N HIS A 255 0.57 -19.84 7.88
CA HIS A 255 -0.34 -18.71 7.77
C HIS A 255 -0.46 -18.20 6.33
N LEU A 256 -1.69 -17.89 5.91
CA LEU A 256 -1.95 -17.08 4.72
C LEU A 256 -2.13 -15.62 5.14
N ALA A 257 -1.24 -14.75 4.67
CA ALA A 257 -1.41 -13.29 4.73
C ALA A 257 -2.23 -12.83 3.52
N ALA A 258 -3.51 -12.56 3.74
CA ALA A 258 -4.43 -12.11 2.71
C ALA A 258 -4.32 -10.58 2.58
N PHE A 259 -3.74 -10.13 1.47
CA PHE A 259 -3.45 -8.71 1.19
C PHE A 259 -4.11 -8.22 -0.10
N GLY A 260 -4.06 -8.98 -1.18
CA GLY A 260 -4.64 -8.61 -2.47
C GLY A 260 -6.15 -8.42 -2.36
N LEU A 261 -6.66 -7.29 -2.90
CA LEU A 261 -8.10 -7.02 -2.94
C LEU A 261 -8.76 -7.87 -4.03
N THR A 262 -9.79 -8.61 -3.63
CA THR A 262 -10.64 -9.39 -4.55
C THR A 262 -11.90 -8.62 -4.91
N GLU A 263 -12.65 -9.14 -5.89
CA GLU A 263 -14.04 -8.71 -6.10
C GLU A 263 -14.90 -9.08 -4.87
N ALA A 264 -15.97 -8.31 -4.64
CA ALA A 264 -16.81 -8.45 -3.44
C ALA A 264 -17.44 -9.85 -3.27
N GLU A 265 -17.79 -10.49 -4.39
CA GLU A 265 -18.43 -11.82 -4.41
C GLU A 265 -17.41 -12.98 -4.42
N ALA A 266 -16.11 -12.69 -4.39
CA ALA A 266 -15.08 -13.72 -4.42
C ALA A 266 -15.12 -14.59 -3.17
N LEU A 267 -15.11 -15.90 -3.35
CA LEU A 267 -15.14 -16.90 -2.28
C LEU A 267 -13.88 -17.76 -2.30
N LEU A 268 -13.36 -18.06 -1.11
CA LEU A 268 -12.30 -19.05 -0.91
C LEU A 268 -12.90 -20.33 -0.30
N PRO A 269 -13.00 -21.43 -1.06
CA PRO A 269 -13.43 -22.72 -0.49
C PRO A 269 -12.34 -23.28 0.43
N LEU A 270 -12.69 -23.52 1.69
CA LEU A 270 -11.79 -24.05 2.71
C LEU A 270 -12.20 -25.48 3.13
N ASN A 271 -11.22 -26.36 3.22
CA ASN A 271 -11.40 -27.63 3.92
C ASN A 271 -11.23 -27.38 5.44
N ILE A 272 -12.36 -27.24 6.12
CA ILE A 272 -12.40 -26.91 7.56
C ILE A 272 -11.71 -27.97 8.41
N LEU A 273 -11.91 -29.27 8.09
CA LEU A 273 -11.26 -30.36 8.82
C LEU A 273 -9.73 -30.24 8.72
N ARG A 274 -9.22 -30.01 7.51
CA ARG A 274 -7.78 -29.80 7.28
C ARG A 274 -7.29 -28.58 8.06
N THR A 275 -8.01 -27.46 8.00
CA THR A 275 -7.64 -26.22 8.71
C THR A 275 -7.53 -26.44 10.22
N ILE A 276 -8.45 -27.23 10.81
CA ILE A 276 -8.43 -27.57 12.24
C ILE A 276 -7.24 -28.49 12.56
N LEU A 277 -7.07 -29.57 11.82
CA LEU A 277 -6.04 -30.59 12.09
C LEU A 277 -4.62 -30.06 11.85
N GLU A 278 -4.45 -29.13 10.95
CA GLU A 278 -3.17 -28.52 10.61
C GLU A 278 -2.94 -27.18 11.31
N GLU A 279 -3.89 -26.67 12.10
CA GLU A 279 -3.81 -25.37 12.80
C GLU A 279 -3.45 -24.20 11.89
N ASN A 280 -3.91 -24.24 10.63
CA ASN A 280 -3.65 -23.17 9.66
C ASN A 280 -4.49 -21.93 9.98
N SER A 281 -4.02 -20.77 9.57
CA SER A 281 -4.80 -19.53 9.72
C SER A 281 -4.70 -18.59 8.54
N ILE A 282 -5.75 -17.77 8.34
CA ILE A 282 -5.79 -16.67 7.37
C ILE A 282 -5.80 -15.36 8.14
N LYS A 283 -4.92 -14.44 7.79
CA LYS A 283 -4.76 -13.13 8.39
C LYS A 283 -5.02 -12.04 7.35
N GLY A 284 -6.21 -11.46 7.36
CA GLY A 284 -6.52 -10.30 6.52
C GLY A 284 -5.81 -9.04 7.03
N SER A 285 -5.31 -8.23 6.11
CA SER A 285 -4.73 -6.92 6.39
C SER A 285 -5.12 -5.92 5.35
N VAL A 286 -5.42 -4.70 5.77
CA VAL A 286 -5.73 -3.56 4.90
C VAL A 286 -5.19 -2.29 5.56
N ALA A 287 -4.62 -1.39 4.75
CA ALA A 287 -4.05 -0.09 5.13
C ALA A 287 -3.06 -0.13 6.31
N GLY A 288 -1.95 0.57 6.19
CA GLY A 288 -1.06 0.88 7.31
C GLY A 288 -1.55 2.10 8.08
N MET A 289 -1.25 2.20 9.38
CA MET A 289 -1.66 3.34 10.19
C MET A 289 -0.78 3.53 11.41
N GLY A 290 -0.76 4.76 11.92
CA GLY A 290 -0.08 5.07 13.18
C GLY A 290 1.37 4.58 13.20
N GLN A 291 1.69 3.60 14.08
CA GLN A 291 3.05 3.08 14.20
C GLN A 291 3.57 2.43 12.90
N ASP A 292 2.70 1.84 12.06
CA ASP A 292 3.13 1.25 10.80
C ASP A 292 3.71 2.32 9.85
N MET A 293 3.12 3.53 9.84
CA MET A 293 3.62 4.68 9.07
C MET A 293 4.97 5.17 9.56
N HIS A 294 5.16 5.28 10.89
CA HIS A 294 6.44 5.69 11.49
C HIS A 294 7.56 4.69 11.17
N ASP A 295 7.27 3.39 11.25
CA ASP A 295 8.25 2.37 10.95
C ASP A 295 8.57 2.31 9.46
N ALA A 296 7.58 2.53 8.58
CA ALA A 296 7.79 2.61 7.15
C ALA A 296 8.74 3.78 6.81
N LEU A 297 8.46 4.96 7.34
CA LEU A 297 9.35 6.12 7.16
C LEU A 297 10.76 5.84 7.70
N THR A 298 10.87 5.20 8.86
CA THR A 298 12.17 4.83 9.44
C THR A 298 12.96 3.87 8.54
N LEU A 299 12.31 2.85 7.98
CA LEU A 299 12.96 1.90 7.09
C LEU A 299 13.42 2.57 5.78
N LEU A 300 12.67 3.51 5.23
CA LEU A 300 13.06 4.29 4.05
C LEU A 300 14.23 5.25 4.38
N VAL A 301 14.15 5.99 5.49
CA VAL A 301 15.21 6.93 5.91
C VAL A 301 16.55 6.23 6.16
N HIS A 302 16.52 5.01 6.69
CA HIS A 302 17.72 4.23 6.99
C HIS A 302 18.07 3.22 5.87
N GLU A 303 17.48 3.36 4.68
CA GLU A 303 17.79 2.57 3.48
C GLU A 303 17.69 1.05 3.72
N ARG A 304 16.73 0.62 4.59
CA ARG A 304 16.44 -0.80 4.81
C ARG A 304 15.53 -1.37 3.74
N ILE A 305 14.83 -0.50 3.05
CA ILE A 305 14.05 -0.77 1.84
C ILE A 305 14.66 0.07 0.73
N ASN A 306 15.03 -0.57 -0.37
CA ASN A 306 15.54 0.12 -1.56
C ASN A 306 14.36 0.58 -2.41
N PRO A 307 14.19 1.90 -2.64
CA PRO A 307 13.10 2.40 -3.47
C PRO A 307 13.32 2.19 -4.98
N GLU A 308 14.57 1.94 -5.42
CA GLU A 308 14.95 1.89 -6.84
C GLU A 308 14.01 1.05 -7.72
N PRO A 309 13.67 -0.22 -7.37
CA PRO A 309 12.80 -1.04 -8.22
C PRO A 309 11.36 -0.50 -8.31
N LEU A 310 10.98 0.42 -7.43
CA LEU A 310 9.65 1.01 -7.36
C LEU A 310 9.57 2.38 -8.06
N MET A 311 10.70 2.90 -8.56
CA MET A 311 10.71 4.16 -9.31
C MET A 311 10.33 3.88 -10.76
N GLY A 312 9.05 4.02 -11.06
CA GLY A 312 8.49 3.86 -12.42
C GLY A 312 8.28 5.20 -13.12
N THR A 313 7.25 5.26 -13.96
CA THR A 313 6.97 6.46 -14.75
C THR A 313 6.26 7.53 -13.95
N ASP A 314 6.79 8.74 -13.99
CA ASP A 314 6.19 9.94 -13.43
C ASP A 314 5.28 10.62 -14.46
N PHE A 315 4.12 11.12 -14.00
CA PHE A 315 3.21 11.93 -14.81
C PHE A 315 2.90 13.25 -14.10
N PRO A 316 2.92 14.38 -14.78
CA PRO A 316 2.42 15.62 -14.18
C PRO A 316 0.92 15.51 -13.89
N LEU A 317 0.42 16.24 -12.88
CA LEU A 317 -1.02 16.23 -12.53
C LEU A 317 -1.91 16.45 -13.76
N GLY A 318 -1.47 17.32 -14.69
CA GLY A 318 -2.22 17.60 -15.93
C GLY A 318 -2.40 16.39 -16.86
N GLU A 319 -1.65 15.32 -16.67
CA GLU A 319 -1.68 14.11 -17.48
C GLU A 319 -2.22 12.88 -16.72
N ILE A 320 -2.89 13.09 -15.60
CA ILE A 320 -3.40 12.00 -14.75
C ILE A 320 -4.32 11.03 -15.52
N GLN A 321 -5.17 11.52 -16.40
CA GLN A 321 -6.01 10.67 -17.25
C GLN A 321 -5.14 9.68 -18.05
N SER A 322 -4.10 10.17 -18.70
CA SER A 322 -3.17 9.33 -19.46
C SER A 322 -2.41 8.34 -18.58
N ALA A 323 -2.06 8.74 -17.35
CA ALA A 323 -1.42 7.87 -16.38
C ALA A 323 -2.29 6.65 -16.05
N PHE A 324 -3.59 6.86 -15.82
CA PHE A 324 -4.54 5.79 -15.52
C PHE A 324 -4.88 4.95 -16.75
N ASP A 325 -5.17 5.58 -17.91
CA ASP A 325 -5.51 4.87 -19.15
C ASP A 325 -4.37 3.99 -19.68
N SER A 326 -3.13 4.36 -19.40
CA SER A 326 -1.95 3.62 -19.86
C SER A 326 -1.42 2.59 -18.83
N HIS A 327 -1.97 2.57 -17.61
CA HIS A 327 -1.42 1.76 -16.52
C HIS A 327 -1.32 0.27 -16.89
N GLU A 328 -2.35 -0.31 -17.49
CA GLU A 328 -2.37 -1.73 -17.87
C GLU A 328 -1.37 -2.09 -18.97
N ARG A 329 -0.94 -1.12 -19.77
CA ARG A 329 0.03 -1.32 -20.85
C ARG A 329 1.48 -1.25 -20.36
N ARG A 330 1.71 -0.68 -19.17
CA ARG A 330 3.03 -0.52 -18.58
C ARG A 330 3.33 -1.64 -17.59
N ILE A 331 3.32 -2.88 -18.10
CA ILE A 331 3.44 -4.10 -17.29
C ILE A 331 4.76 -4.14 -16.49
N ASP A 332 5.82 -3.56 -17.01
CA ASP A 332 7.14 -3.53 -16.37
C ASP A 332 7.32 -2.36 -15.40
N ASP A 333 6.46 -1.34 -15.46
CA ASP A 333 6.43 -0.25 -14.48
C ASP A 333 5.87 -0.76 -13.15
N LEU A 334 6.70 -0.80 -12.10
CA LEU A 334 6.21 -1.22 -10.79
C LEU A 334 5.38 -0.13 -10.12
N LYS A 335 5.80 1.13 -10.16
CA LYS A 335 5.07 2.22 -9.50
C LYS A 335 4.97 3.46 -10.36
N THR A 336 3.75 3.95 -10.55
CA THR A 336 3.47 5.25 -11.16
C THR A 336 3.29 6.29 -10.07
N GLN A 337 3.85 7.49 -10.27
CA GLN A 337 3.61 8.63 -9.40
C GLN A 337 3.09 9.83 -10.17
N ILE A 338 2.20 10.60 -9.55
CA ILE A 338 1.73 11.88 -10.06
C ILE A 338 2.55 12.99 -9.42
N VAL A 339 3.21 13.76 -10.28
CA VAL A 339 3.98 14.94 -9.91
C VAL A 339 3.03 16.12 -9.79
N ILE A 340 2.84 16.61 -8.58
CA ILE A 340 2.00 17.77 -8.31
C ILE A 340 2.83 19.04 -8.39
N ASN A 341 3.93 19.07 -7.67
CA ASN A 341 4.93 20.15 -7.67
C ASN A 341 6.32 19.54 -7.58
N ASN A 342 7.30 20.22 -8.13
CA ASN A 342 8.70 19.76 -8.09
C ASN A 342 9.43 20.09 -6.78
N GLY A 343 8.74 20.63 -5.77
CA GLY A 343 9.29 20.99 -4.45
C GLY A 343 9.77 22.43 -4.37
#